data_bb2da9cb325766853d0e934fbf1e9fab
#
_entry.id   bb2da9cb325766853d0e934fbf1e9fab
#
_cell.length_a   1.000
_cell.length_b   1.000
_cell.length_c   1.000
_cell.angle_alpha   90.00
_cell.angle_beta   90.00
_cell.angle_gamma   90.00
#
_symmetry.space_group_name_H-M   'P 1'
#
loop_
_entity.id
_entity.type
_entity.pdbx_description
1 polymer ?
#
loop_
_entity_poly.entity_id
_entity_poly.type
_entity_poly.pdbx_seq_one_letter_code
_entity_poly.pdbx_strand_id
1 'polypeptide(L)'
;MLICRLIVTIATWLSAYVRGALSSRFILGVIGPLTNGSFAVGAWLAVTHLPTLYDVRRTWVSSLASARYNPAGYAYLGTVFLIVPLLLVPLPGYLSGCFRASAIRRAGFFLLWFGIVGLFLLGVETTIFPNPGRTRFSHQLFTTIAFIGITPGFLAFSLLAWRRAWIARTSLVPAALACAVLLLPGIGA
;
A
#
# COMPACT_ATOMS: atom_id res chain seq x y z
N MET A 1 -36.84 -5.38 13.16
CA MET A 1 -35.86 -6.01 14.08
C MET A 1 -34.63 -6.56 13.35
N LEU A 2 -34.77 -7.21 12.21
CA LEU A 2 -33.65 -7.77 11.42
C LEU A 2 -32.65 -6.69 10.91
N ILE A 3 -33.17 -5.58 10.37
CA ILE A 3 -32.36 -4.47 9.85
C ILE A 3 -31.46 -3.85 10.94
N CYS A 4 -32.01 -3.62 12.14
CA CYS A 4 -31.20 -3.07 13.25
C CYS A 4 -30.07 -4.01 13.66
N ARG A 5 -30.30 -5.32 13.70
CA ARG A 5 -29.25 -6.31 13.98
C ARG A 5 -28.17 -6.31 12.90
N LEU A 6 -28.55 -6.22 11.63
CA LEU A 6 -27.61 -6.16 10.49
C LEU A 6 -26.72 -4.90 10.60
N ILE A 7 -27.32 -3.73 10.84
CA ILE A 7 -26.58 -2.47 10.99
C ILE A 7 -25.56 -2.54 12.12
N VAL A 8 -25.98 -3.06 13.29
CA VAL A 8 -25.08 -3.20 14.45
C VAL A 8 -23.93 -4.16 14.13
N THR A 9 -24.21 -5.28 13.45
CA THR A 9 -23.19 -6.26 13.06
C THR A 9 -22.18 -5.64 12.08
N ILE A 10 -22.65 -4.91 11.07
CA ILE A 10 -21.77 -4.24 10.09
C ILE A 10 -20.92 -3.18 10.79
N ALA A 11 -21.52 -2.37 11.68
CA ALA A 11 -20.79 -1.31 12.40
C ALA A 11 -19.72 -1.88 13.34
N THR A 12 -20.01 -2.99 14.03
CA THR A 12 -19.04 -3.66 14.90
C THR A 12 -17.90 -4.27 14.09
N TRP A 13 -18.22 -4.92 12.96
CA TRP A 13 -17.20 -5.48 12.07
C TRP A 13 -16.31 -4.38 11.48
N LEU A 14 -16.90 -3.30 10.95
CA LEU A 14 -16.17 -2.17 10.39
C LEU A 14 -15.25 -1.52 11.44
N SER A 15 -15.75 -1.37 12.67
CA SER A 15 -14.95 -0.87 13.79
C SER A 15 -13.77 -1.80 14.12
N ALA A 16 -13.98 -3.11 14.11
CA ALA A 16 -12.92 -4.09 14.32
C ALA A 16 -11.90 -4.05 13.18
N TYR A 17 -12.36 -3.90 11.94
CA TYR A 17 -11.52 -3.75 10.75
C TYR A 17 -10.60 -2.53 10.87
N VAL A 18 -11.17 -1.35 11.08
CA VAL A 18 -10.39 -0.09 11.18
C VAL A 18 -9.39 -0.12 12.35
N ARG A 19 -9.77 -0.75 13.47
CA ARG A 19 -8.88 -0.89 14.63
C ARG A 19 -7.84 -2.00 14.50
N GLY A 20 -7.91 -2.80 13.45
CA GLY A 20 -7.02 -3.96 13.27
C GLY A 20 -7.27 -5.09 14.27
N ALA A 21 -8.46 -5.13 14.89
CA ALA A 21 -8.86 -6.17 15.84
C ALA A 21 -9.35 -7.44 15.11
N LEU A 22 -8.56 -7.91 14.16
CA LEU A 22 -8.82 -9.08 13.33
C LEU A 22 -7.84 -10.20 13.66
N SER A 23 -8.23 -11.44 13.38
CA SER A 23 -7.33 -12.58 13.61
C SER A 23 -6.11 -12.53 12.68
N SER A 24 -4.97 -13.04 13.18
CA SER A 24 -3.75 -13.16 12.37
C SER A 24 -3.98 -14.02 11.12
N ARG A 25 -4.83 -15.05 11.22
CA ARG A 25 -5.18 -15.90 10.07
C ARG A 25 -5.89 -15.10 8.98
N PHE A 26 -6.76 -14.18 9.35
CA PHE A 26 -7.45 -13.32 8.37
C PHE A 26 -6.51 -12.29 7.76
N ILE A 27 -5.67 -11.64 8.56
CA ILE A 27 -4.69 -10.67 8.05
C ILE A 27 -3.69 -11.32 7.09
N LEU A 28 -3.10 -12.45 7.51
CA LEU A 28 -2.04 -13.11 6.72
C LEU A 28 -2.60 -13.98 5.60
N GLY A 29 -3.73 -14.66 5.82
CA GLY A 29 -4.32 -15.61 4.86
C GLY A 29 -5.29 -14.98 3.87
N VAL A 30 -5.82 -13.78 4.14
CA VAL A 30 -6.79 -13.14 3.25
C VAL A 30 -6.27 -11.76 2.79
N ILE A 31 -6.01 -10.85 3.72
CA ILE A 31 -5.62 -9.47 3.35
C ILE A 31 -4.27 -9.45 2.63
N GLY A 32 -3.27 -10.17 3.13
CA GLY A 32 -1.95 -10.25 2.52
C GLY A 32 -2.01 -10.74 1.07
N PRO A 33 -2.55 -11.95 0.79
CA PRO A 33 -2.72 -12.46 -0.56
C PRO A 33 -3.57 -11.55 -1.47
N LEU A 34 -4.68 -10.99 -0.98
CA LEU A 34 -5.50 -10.06 -1.76
C LEU A 34 -4.75 -8.80 -2.12
N THR A 35 -3.99 -8.21 -1.20
CA THR A 35 -3.17 -7.02 -1.45
C THR A 35 -2.13 -7.28 -2.54
N ASN A 36 -1.34 -8.35 -2.37
CA ASN A 36 -0.28 -8.70 -3.32
C ASN A 36 -0.85 -9.16 -4.66
N GLY A 37 -1.91 -9.97 -4.65
CA GLY A 37 -2.59 -10.45 -5.85
C GLY A 37 -3.21 -9.30 -6.65
N SER A 38 -3.90 -8.38 -6.00
CA SER A 38 -4.46 -7.19 -6.66
C SER A 38 -3.38 -6.36 -7.32
N PHE A 39 -2.24 -6.15 -6.63
CA PHE A 39 -1.12 -5.39 -7.18
C PHE A 39 -0.51 -6.12 -8.40
N ALA A 40 -0.25 -7.41 -8.28
CA ALA A 40 0.33 -8.20 -9.37
C ALA A 40 -0.58 -8.23 -10.61
N VAL A 41 -1.88 -8.47 -10.41
CA VAL A 41 -2.88 -8.49 -11.51
C VAL A 41 -3.02 -7.12 -12.14
N GLY A 42 -3.15 -6.06 -11.34
CA GLY A 42 -3.29 -4.71 -11.86
C GLY A 42 -2.04 -4.22 -12.62
N ALA A 43 -0.86 -4.53 -12.11
CA ALA A 43 0.39 -4.22 -12.80
C ALA A 43 0.52 -5.01 -14.10
N TRP A 44 0.20 -6.29 -14.10
CA TRP A 44 0.19 -7.13 -15.30
C TRP A 44 -0.78 -6.60 -16.36
N LEU A 45 -2.02 -6.31 -16.00
CA LEU A 45 -3.00 -5.72 -16.90
C LEU A 45 -2.55 -4.37 -17.44
N ALA A 46 -1.96 -3.51 -16.59
CA ALA A 46 -1.44 -2.23 -17.03
C ALA A 46 -0.30 -2.37 -18.04
N VAL A 47 0.60 -3.33 -17.84
CA VAL A 47 1.71 -3.62 -18.76
C VAL A 47 1.22 -4.14 -20.11
N THR A 48 0.22 -5.04 -20.12
CA THR A 48 -0.33 -5.60 -21.36
C THR A 48 -1.02 -4.56 -22.25
N HIS A 49 -1.41 -3.42 -21.68
CA HIS A 49 -2.03 -2.31 -22.41
C HIS A 49 -1.08 -1.14 -22.69
N LEU A 50 0.20 -1.30 -22.38
CA LEU A 50 1.18 -0.26 -22.68
C LEU A 50 1.43 -0.21 -24.19
N PRO A 51 1.44 0.99 -24.83
CA PRO A 51 1.66 1.12 -26.27
C PRO A 51 3.09 0.75 -26.72
N THR A 52 4.04 0.70 -25.78
CA THR A 52 5.42 0.31 -26.01
C THR A 52 5.82 -0.83 -25.08
N LEU A 53 6.86 -1.59 -25.44
CA LEU A 53 7.39 -2.63 -24.56
C LEU A 53 7.84 -2.01 -23.22
N TYR A 54 7.35 -2.60 -22.12
CA TYR A 54 7.73 -2.17 -20.78
C TYR A 54 9.20 -2.53 -20.50
N ASP A 55 10.03 -1.52 -20.32
CA ASP A 55 11.41 -1.68 -19.86
C ASP A 55 11.51 -1.22 -18.40
N VAL A 56 11.65 -2.19 -17.49
CA VAL A 56 11.77 -1.96 -16.04
C VAL A 56 12.96 -1.08 -15.67
N ARG A 57 13.96 -0.98 -16.54
CA ARG A 57 15.17 -0.15 -16.32
C ARG A 57 14.94 1.33 -16.66
N ARG A 58 13.95 1.62 -17.49
CA ARG A 58 13.68 2.96 -18.01
C ARG A 58 12.31 3.51 -17.65
N THR A 59 11.37 2.62 -17.29
CA THR A 59 9.98 3.00 -17.07
C THR A 59 9.59 2.73 -15.60
N TRP A 60 9.21 3.77 -14.90
CA TRP A 60 8.72 3.65 -13.54
C TRP A 60 7.42 2.88 -13.48
N VAL A 61 7.21 2.09 -12.43
CA VAL A 61 5.93 1.40 -12.18
C VAL A 61 4.78 2.40 -12.11
N SER A 62 5.01 3.59 -11.56
CA SER A 62 4.00 4.67 -11.51
C SER A 62 3.59 5.19 -12.89
N SER A 63 4.45 5.06 -13.92
CA SER A 63 4.09 5.42 -15.29
C SER A 63 3.01 4.51 -15.86
N LEU A 64 2.89 3.27 -15.38
CA LEU A 64 1.82 2.35 -15.76
C LEU A 64 0.44 2.85 -15.31
N ALA A 65 0.37 3.62 -14.22
CA ALA A 65 -0.84 4.24 -13.71
C ALA A 65 -1.08 5.65 -14.28
N SER A 66 -0.27 6.10 -15.24
CA SER A 66 -0.39 7.44 -15.82
C SER A 66 -1.17 7.41 -17.13
N ALA A 67 -2.27 8.16 -17.21
CA ALA A 67 -3.04 8.31 -18.44
C ALA A 67 -2.23 8.90 -19.61
N ARG A 68 -1.15 9.64 -19.31
CA ARG A 68 -0.23 10.17 -20.32
C ARG A 68 0.65 9.11 -20.97
N TYR A 69 1.17 8.18 -20.16
CA TYR A 69 2.14 7.16 -20.61
C TYR A 69 1.47 5.83 -20.97
N ASN A 70 0.32 5.55 -20.36
CA ASN A 70 -0.45 4.33 -20.56
C ASN A 70 -1.94 4.63 -20.69
N PRO A 71 -2.37 5.30 -21.78
CA PRO A 71 -3.76 5.78 -21.93
C PRO A 71 -4.80 4.65 -21.92
N ALA A 72 -4.44 3.44 -22.35
CA ALA A 72 -5.33 2.29 -22.37
C ALA A 72 -5.31 1.47 -21.06
N GLY A 73 -4.19 1.49 -20.31
CA GLY A 73 -3.96 0.62 -19.17
C GLY A 73 -3.87 1.29 -17.80
N TYR A 74 -3.81 2.63 -17.74
CA TYR A 74 -3.60 3.35 -16.47
C TYR A 74 -4.65 3.04 -15.40
N ALA A 75 -5.91 2.84 -15.82
CA ALA A 75 -7.01 2.60 -14.92
C ALA A 75 -6.88 1.29 -14.13
N TYR A 76 -6.24 0.27 -14.70
CA TYR A 76 -6.02 -1.00 -13.99
C TYR A 76 -5.16 -0.81 -12.75
N LEU A 77 -3.99 -0.19 -12.90
CA LEU A 77 -3.11 0.04 -11.75
C LEU A 77 -3.62 1.18 -10.85
N GLY A 78 -4.27 2.19 -11.43
CA GLY A 78 -4.96 3.23 -10.67
C GLY A 78 -6.03 2.67 -9.73
N THR A 79 -6.84 1.72 -10.22
CA THR A 79 -7.86 1.03 -9.40
C THR A 79 -7.20 0.22 -8.26
N VAL A 80 -6.06 -0.39 -8.52
CA VAL A 80 -5.29 -1.09 -7.47
C VAL A 80 -4.85 -0.12 -6.38
N PHE A 81 -4.41 1.09 -6.75
CA PHE A 81 -4.07 2.14 -5.78
C PHE A 81 -5.26 2.66 -4.96
N LEU A 82 -6.49 2.38 -5.38
CA LEU A 82 -7.70 2.60 -4.56
C LEU A 82 -7.99 1.40 -3.65
N ILE A 83 -7.90 0.19 -4.17
CA ILE A 83 -8.28 -1.04 -3.45
C ILE A 83 -7.25 -1.41 -2.38
N VAL A 84 -5.97 -1.38 -2.72
CA VAL A 84 -4.88 -1.80 -1.82
C VAL A 84 -4.85 -0.99 -0.53
N PRO A 85 -4.95 0.35 -0.52
CA PRO A 85 -5.03 1.10 0.72
C PRO A 85 -6.20 0.69 1.62
N LEU A 86 -7.37 0.42 1.02
CA LEU A 86 -8.54 -0.05 1.78
C LEU A 86 -8.27 -1.40 2.43
N LEU A 87 -7.61 -2.32 1.73
CA LEU A 87 -7.19 -3.60 2.30
C LEU A 87 -6.15 -3.43 3.42
N LEU A 88 -5.28 -2.42 3.33
CA LEU A 88 -4.24 -2.16 4.32
C LEU A 88 -4.74 -1.44 5.57
N VAL A 89 -5.95 -0.88 5.59
CA VAL A 89 -6.53 -0.15 6.75
C VAL A 89 -6.34 -0.87 8.09
N PRO A 90 -6.59 -2.19 8.23
CA PRO A 90 -6.45 -2.86 9.53
C PRO A 90 -5.00 -3.07 9.95
N LEU A 91 -4.05 -2.96 9.04
CA LEU A 91 -2.66 -3.36 9.28
C LEU A 91 -1.95 -2.53 10.36
N PRO A 92 -2.05 -1.17 10.39
CA PRO A 92 -1.41 -0.37 11.43
C PRO A 92 -1.92 -0.73 12.83
N GLY A 93 -3.22 -0.92 12.99
CA GLY A 93 -3.85 -1.32 14.26
C GLY A 93 -3.42 -2.71 14.69
N TYR A 94 -3.46 -3.69 13.77
CA TYR A 94 -3.03 -5.06 14.00
C TYR A 94 -1.57 -5.12 14.44
N LEU A 95 -0.66 -4.51 13.69
CA LEU A 95 0.78 -4.48 14.03
C LEU A 95 1.01 -3.79 15.37
N SER A 96 0.32 -2.68 15.65
CA SER A 96 0.41 -2.02 16.94
C SER A 96 -0.04 -2.92 18.09
N GLY A 97 -1.05 -3.75 17.92
CA GLY A 97 -1.52 -4.71 18.90
C GLY A 97 -0.51 -5.82 19.21
N CYS A 98 0.40 -6.14 18.28
CA CYS A 98 1.41 -7.17 18.45
C CYS A 98 2.58 -6.75 19.36
N PHE A 99 2.76 -5.46 19.65
CA PHE A 99 3.95 -4.94 20.35
C PHE A 99 3.57 -4.10 21.58
N ARG A 100 4.47 -4.09 22.60
CA ARG A 100 4.32 -3.22 23.77
C ARG A 100 4.37 -1.75 23.37
N ALA A 101 3.73 -0.89 24.16
CA ALA A 101 3.72 0.55 23.97
C ALA A 101 5.15 1.12 23.95
N SER A 102 5.50 1.82 22.87
CA SER A 102 6.80 2.46 22.69
C SER A 102 6.67 3.62 21.70
N ALA A 103 7.65 4.52 21.66
CA ALA A 103 7.70 5.59 20.68
C ALA A 103 7.80 5.05 19.25
N ILE A 104 8.62 4.00 19.02
CA ILE A 104 8.79 3.34 17.73
C ILE A 104 7.47 2.75 17.24
N ARG A 105 6.68 2.09 18.12
CA ARG A 105 5.36 1.56 17.78
C ARG A 105 4.41 2.67 17.33
N ARG A 106 4.37 3.78 18.08
CA ARG A 106 3.53 4.94 17.74
C ARG A 106 3.95 5.56 16.41
N ALA A 107 5.25 5.77 16.21
CA ALA A 107 5.77 6.28 14.95
C ALA A 107 5.41 5.36 13.78
N GLY A 108 5.63 4.05 13.90
CA GLY A 108 5.26 3.07 12.88
C GLY A 108 3.76 3.08 12.56
N PHE A 109 2.90 3.21 13.57
CA PHE A 109 1.45 3.31 13.40
C PHE A 109 1.08 4.55 12.55
N PHE A 110 1.57 5.73 12.92
CA PHE A 110 1.24 6.96 12.20
C PHE A 110 1.86 7.00 10.80
N LEU A 111 3.08 6.49 10.64
CA LEU A 111 3.74 6.40 9.33
C LEU A 111 2.96 5.49 8.38
N LEU A 112 2.52 4.31 8.83
CA LEU A 112 1.71 3.42 7.98
C LEU A 112 0.38 4.09 7.58
N TRP A 113 -0.31 4.74 8.52
CA TRP A 113 -1.53 5.48 8.18
C TRP A 113 -1.27 6.58 7.17
N PHE A 114 -0.22 7.36 7.37
CA PHE A 114 0.20 8.42 6.44
C PHE A 114 0.47 7.87 5.04
N GLY A 115 1.18 6.74 4.96
CA GLY A 115 1.47 6.08 3.69
C GLY A 115 0.23 5.49 3.01
N ILE A 116 -0.69 4.89 3.78
CA ILE A 116 -1.97 4.36 3.26
C ILE A 116 -2.81 5.49 2.67
N VAL A 117 -2.90 6.63 3.35
CA VAL A 117 -3.59 7.82 2.84
C VAL A 117 -2.93 8.34 1.56
N GLY A 118 -1.59 8.42 1.53
CA GLY A 118 -0.86 8.82 0.32
C GLY A 118 -1.15 7.91 -0.88
N LEU A 119 -1.15 6.59 -0.66
CA LEU A 119 -1.47 5.61 -1.70
C LEU A 119 -2.93 5.71 -2.17
N PHE A 120 -3.87 5.97 -1.26
CA PHE A 120 -5.26 6.18 -1.60
C PHE A 120 -5.46 7.45 -2.44
N LEU A 121 -4.83 8.56 -2.05
CA LEU A 121 -4.88 9.82 -2.80
C LEU A 121 -4.26 9.67 -4.19
N LEU A 122 -3.18 8.90 -4.33
CA LEU A 122 -2.61 8.53 -5.62
C LEU A 122 -3.61 7.77 -6.48
N GLY A 123 -4.34 6.82 -5.90
CA GLY A 123 -5.41 6.08 -6.59
C GLY A 123 -6.57 6.98 -7.03
N VAL A 124 -7.00 7.91 -6.18
CA VAL A 124 -8.04 8.91 -6.51
C VAL A 124 -7.58 9.78 -7.67
N GLU A 125 -6.35 10.31 -7.62
CA GLU A 125 -5.79 11.14 -8.68
C GLU A 125 -5.73 10.39 -10.01
N THR A 126 -5.20 9.18 -9.99
CA THR A 126 -4.98 8.40 -11.22
C THR A 126 -6.25 7.86 -11.84
N THR A 127 -7.26 7.52 -11.04
CA THR A 127 -8.47 6.82 -11.52
C THR A 127 -9.66 7.76 -11.69
N ILE A 128 -9.88 8.65 -10.71
CA ILE A 128 -11.09 9.49 -10.69
C ILE A 128 -10.85 10.81 -11.41
N PHE A 129 -9.63 11.34 -11.32
CA PHE A 129 -9.27 12.62 -11.94
C PHE A 129 -8.10 12.48 -12.92
N PRO A 130 -8.17 11.54 -13.90
CA PRO A 130 -7.09 11.35 -14.85
C PRO A 130 -6.93 12.59 -15.70
N ASN A 131 -5.89 13.38 -15.46
CA ASN A 131 -5.58 14.55 -16.27
C ASN A 131 -4.20 14.43 -16.90
N PRO A 132 -4.09 14.14 -18.21
CA PRO A 132 -2.82 13.98 -18.88
C PRO A 132 -1.96 15.26 -18.89
N GLY A 133 -2.56 16.41 -18.68
CA GLY A 133 -1.88 17.72 -18.60
C GLY A 133 -1.58 18.20 -17.18
N ARG A 134 -2.17 17.59 -16.16
CA ARG A 134 -1.97 17.99 -14.78
C ARG A 134 -0.62 17.51 -14.23
N THR A 135 0.02 18.41 -13.68
CA THR A 135 1.32 18.53 -13.07
C THR A 135 1.83 17.25 -12.40
N ARG A 136 3.05 16.88 -12.78
CA ARG A 136 3.93 15.94 -12.08
C ARG A 136 3.93 16.12 -10.56
N PHE A 137 3.54 17.30 -10.05
CA PHE A 137 3.63 17.65 -8.63
C PHE A 137 2.69 16.85 -7.74
N SER A 138 1.38 16.74 -8.06
CA SER A 138 0.43 15.98 -7.21
C SER A 138 0.77 14.50 -7.20
N HIS A 139 1.06 13.91 -8.36
CA HIS A 139 1.50 12.53 -8.48
C HIS A 139 2.77 12.24 -7.68
N GLN A 140 3.79 13.11 -7.83
CA GLN A 140 5.03 12.98 -7.07
C GLN A 140 4.81 13.14 -5.58
N LEU A 141 3.97 14.11 -5.17
CA LEU A 141 3.65 14.34 -3.77
C LEU A 141 2.98 13.11 -3.15
N PHE A 142 1.91 12.58 -3.76
CA PHE A 142 1.21 11.43 -3.20
C PHE A 142 2.05 10.15 -3.22
N THR A 143 2.84 9.95 -4.26
CA THR A 143 3.82 8.86 -4.32
C THR A 143 4.85 9.01 -3.20
N THR A 144 5.39 10.19 -2.99
CA THR A 144 6.36 10.47 -1.92
C THR A 144 5.75 10.22 -0.53
N ILE A 145 4.53 10.70 -0.29
CA ILE A 145 3.78 10.45 0.95
C ILE A 145 3.60 8.96 1.18
N ALA A 146 3.19 8.21 0.15
CA ALA A 146 3.02 6.76 0.23
C ALA A 146 4.33 6.05 0.61
N PHE A 147 5.44 6.37 -0.04
CA PHE A 147 6.74 5.76 0.23
C PHE A 147 7.32 6.13 1.60
N ILE A 148 7.31 7.43 1.96
CA ILE A 148 7.80 7.91 3.27
C ILE A 148 6.94 7.35 4.42
N GLY A 149 5.66 7.09 4.17
CA GLY A 149 4.80 6.49 5.19
C GLY A 149 4.99 4.98 5.29
N ILE A 150 4.81 4.26 4.17
CA ILE A 150 4.79 2.79 4.18
C ILE A 150 6.16 2.21 4.54
N THR A 151 7.23 2.64 3.89
CA THR A 151 8.56 2.05 4.05
C THR A 151 9.12 2.23 5.47
N PRO A 152 9.24 3.46 6.04
CA PRO A 152 9.67 3.62 7.42
C PRO A 152 8.66 3.08 8.44
N GLY A 153 7.36 3.06 8.12
CA GLY A 153 6.35 2.45 8.96
C GLY A 153 6.57 0.96 9.15
N PHE A 154 6.79 0.22 8.06
CA PHE A 154 7.18 -1.18 8.13
C PHE A 154 8.54 -1.38 8.80
N LEU A 155 9.53 -0.53 8.51
CA LEU A 155 10.83 -0.61 9.16
C LEU A 155 10.72 -0.47 10.68
N ALA A 156 9.88 0.45 11.18
CA ALA A 156 9.65 0.62 12.61
C ALA A 156 9.10 -0.66 13.27
N PHE A 157 8.10 -1.30 12.66
CA PHE A 157 7.57 -2.58 13.15
C PHE A 157 8.57 -3.73 12.99
N SER A 158 9.36 -3.70 11.95
CA SER A 158 10.46 -4.63 11.70
C SER A 158 11.52 -4.58 12.80
N LEU A 159 11.93 -3.39 13.20
CA LEU A 159 12.87 -3.19 14.30
C LEU A 159 12.31 -3.70 15.64
N LEU A 160 11.02 -3.56 15.87
CA LEU A 160 10.35 -4.12 17.05
C LEU A 160 10.30 -5.65 17.01
N ALA A 161 10.02 -6.23 15.85
CA ALA A 161 10.00 -7.68 15.63
C ALA A 161 11.41 -8.29 15.73
N TRP A 162 12.43 -7.61 15.20
CA TRP A 162 13.83 -8.03 15.26
C TRP A 162 14.32 -8.34 16.68
N ARG A 163 13.83 -7.60 17.66
CA ARG A 163 14.18 -7.82 19.08
C ARG A 163 13.51 -9.05 19.67
N ARG A 164 12.52 -9.67 19.01
CA ARG A 164 11.71 -10.76 19.57
C ARG A 164 11.96 -12.13 18.97
N ALA A 165 12.34 -12.25 17.70
CA ALA A 165 12.48 -13.57 17.08
C ALA A 165 13.41 -13.54 15.86
N TRP A 166 14.25 -14.58 15.75
CA TRP A 166 15.16 -14.78 14.62
C TRP A 166 14.41 -14.94 13.27
N ILE A 167 13.23 -15.54 13.30
CA ILE A 167 12.36 -15.74 12.11
C ILE A 167 11.89 -14.40 11.53
N ALA A 168 11.61 -13.40 12.37
CA ALA A 168 11.27 -12.05 11.91
C ALA A 168 12.46 -11.37 11.17
N ARG A 169 13.69 -11.75 11.49
CA ARG A 169 14.91 -11.19 10.86
C ARG A 169 15.03 -11.61 9.39
N THR A 170 14.69 -12.84 9.05
CA THR A 170 14.81 -13.38 7.69
C THR A 170 13.72 -12.91 6.74
N SER A 171 12.52 -12.61 7.25
CA SER A 171 11.38 -12.15 6.42
C SER A 171 11.42 -10.66 6.11
N LEU A 172 12.16 -9.87 6.88
CA LEU A 172 12.17 -8.40 6.80
C LEU A 172 13.28 -7.85 5.92
N VAL A 173 14.40 -8.57 5.81
CA VAL A 173 15.48 -8.22 4.90
C VAL A 173 14.99 -8.18 3.44
N PRO A 174 14.24 -9.17 2.92
CA PRO A 174 13.68 -9.08 1.57
C PRO A 174 12.72 -7.92 1.36
N ALA A 175 11.89 -7.59 2.36
CA ALA A 175 10.95 -6.47 2.26
C ALA A 175 11.68 -5.11 2.24
N ALA A 176 12.70 -4.94 3.09
CA ALA A 176 13.55 -3.74 3.09
C ALA A 176 14.38 -3.63 1.81
N LEU A 177 14.93 -4.74 1.31
CA LEU A 177 15.64 -4.78 0.03
C LEU A 177 14.72 -4.51 -1.15
N ALA A 178 13.52 -5.06 -1.19
CA ALA A 178 12.54 -4.76 -2.24
C ALA A 178 12.15 -3.28 -2.25
N CYS A 179 11.96 -2.67 -1.06
CA CYS A 179 11.73 -1.24 -0.94
C CYS A 179 12.96 -0.41 -1.37
N ALA A 180 14.17 -0.84 -1.00
CA ALA A 180 15.41 -0.15 -1.41
C ALA A 180 15.64 -0.24 -2.92
N VAL A 181 15.40 -1.40 -3.54
CA VAL A 181 15.51 -1.58 -5.00
C VAL A 181 14.50 -0.71 -5.76
N LEU A 182 13.31 -0.51 -5.20
CA LEU A 182 12.30 0.40 -5.79
C LEU A 182 12.68 1.89 -5.67
N LEU A 183 13.58 2.24 -4.75
CA LEU A 183 14.04 3.61 -4.53
C LEU A 183 15.32 3.95 -5.31
N LEU A 184 16.13 2.96 -5.68
CA LEU A 184 17.43 3.15 -6.33
C LEU A 184 17.40 3.75 -7.75
N PRO A 185 16.39 3.51 -8.62
CA PRO A 185 16.36 4.10 -9.96
C PRO A 185 16.19 5.63 -10.01
N GLY A 186 15.92 6.27 -8.85
CA GLY A 186 15.71 7.73 -8.78
C GLY A 186 16.96 8.57 -8.61
N ILE A 187 18.13 7.96 -8.43
CA ILE A 187 19.37 8.68 -8.10
C ILE A 187 20.27 8.88 -9.34
N GLY A 188 19.89 8.32 -10.49
CA GLY A 188 20.74 8.29 -11.69
C GLY A 188 20.13 8.87 -12.96
N ALA A 189 19.13 9.76 -12.89
CA ALA A 189 18.56 10.43 -14.07
C ALA A 189 18.46 11.94 -13.87
#